data_7115fd4c3d853cacc3365de2ede9e7b1
#
_entry.id   7115fd4c3d853cacc3365de2ede9e7b1
#
_cell.length_a   1.000
_cell.length_b   1.000
_cell.length_c   1.000
_cell.angle_alpha   90.00
_cell.angle_beta   90.00
_cell.angle_gamma   90.00
#
_symmetry.space_group_name_H-M   'P 1'
#
loop_
_entity.id
_entity.type
_entity.pdbx_description
1 polymer ?
#
loop_
_entity_poly.entity_id
_entity_poly.type
_entity_poly.pdbx_seq_one_letter_code
_entity_poly.pdbx_strand_id
1 'polypeptide(L)'
;MQKEMLPYLQKIISLEQAAYVEEKVLDQMKKARQKVDTQKHVISEPVKPRRKSLFSSLIKEWGWFCGGLFIAIVVFVPMLVLTLAEEIGMVDLAPMLSLDKKGYIPLLIIVGLDVFVYLLISISDVSNTNQKLTEEYRKELARYPELVQNKEASYQRALRYAEYLDQLIAQQEKKLADTRQLLQEAYDKGLLYGKYRNFVAVCSICEYLESGRCSELGGPDGAYNLFEQEIRMNLIITQLGLIISELDEIRENQAMLYDAISTGNRLT
;
A
#
# COMPACT_ATOMS: atom_id res chain seq x y z
N MET A 1 -47.71 38.73 -10.79
CA MET A 1 -46.80 37.77 -11.44
C MET A 1 -45.42 37.78 -10.76
N GLN A 2 -44.65 38.90 -10.78
CA GLN A 2 -43.32 38.94 -10.16
C GLN A 2 -43.30 38.62 -8.64
N LYS A 3 -44.30 39.13 -7.89
CA LYS A 3 -44.43 38.87 -6.41
C LYS A 3 -44.62 37.38 -6.04
N GLU A 4 -45.13 36.58 -6.93
CA GLU A 4 -45.36 35.14 -6.69
C GLU A 4 -44.21 34.30 -7.29
N MET A 5 -43.50 34.81 -8.29
CA MET A 5 -42.43 34.11 -8.96
C MET A 5 -41.16 34.03 -8.12
N LEU A 6 -40.77 35.10 -7.44
CA LEU A 6 -39.59 35.14 -6.61
C LEU A 6 -39.60 34.09 -5.48
N PRO A 7 -40.67 34.00 -4.66
CA PRO A 7 -40.76 32.95 -3.62
C PRO A 7 -40.74 31.53 -4.20
N TYR A 8 -41.30 31.35 -5.40
CA TYR A 8 -41.29 30.07 -6.10
C TYR A 8 -39.84 29.67 -6.51
N LEU A 9 -39.10 30.60 -7.14
CA LEU A 9 -37.69 30.36 -7.54
C LEU A 9 -36.81 30.13 -6.33
N GLN A 10 -36.94 30.93 -5.28
CA GLN A 10 -36.20 30.74 -4.02
C GLN A 10 -36.46 29.36 -3.40
N LYS A 11 -37.71 28.87 -3.44
CA LYS A 11 -38.02 27.52 -3.00
C LYS A 11 -37.33 26.45 -3.85
N ILE A 12 -37.33 26.61 -5.17
CA ILE A 12 -36.60 25.68 -6.07
C ILE A 12 -35.10 25.70 -5.77
N ILE A 13 -34.50 26.89 -5.63
CA ILE A 13 -33.07 27.02 -5.28
C ILE A 13 -32.75 26.27 -3.99
N SER A 14 -33.59 26.44 -2.95
CA SER A 14 -33.38 25.76 -1.68
C SER A 14 -33.50 24.23 -1.79
N LEU A 15 -34.42 23.72 -2.61
CA LEU A 15 -34.58 22.28 -2.87
C LEU A 15 -33.42 21.72 -3.70
N GLU A 16 -32.97 22.44 -4.73
CA GLU A 16 -31.79 22.05 -5.54
C GLU A 16 -30.51 22.01 -4.68
N GLN A 17 -30.30 23.01 -3.83
CA GLN A 17 -29.18 23.04 -2.89
C GLN A 17 -29.25 21.88 -1.90
N ALA A 18 -30.42 21.61 -1.34
CA ALA A 18 -30.63 20.49 -0.41
C ALA A 18 -30.31 19.15 -1.11
N ALA A 19 -30.88 18.94 -2.31
CA ALA A 19 -30.64 17.71 -3.07
C ALA A 19 -29.13 17.53 -3.40
N TYR A 20 -28.44 18.58 -3.79
CA TYR A 20 -27.00 18.54 -4.07
C TYR A 20 -26.18 18.17 -2.81
N VAL A 21 -26.45 18.82 -1.68
CA VAL A 21 -25.75 18.51 -0.41
C VAL A 21 -26.03 17.07 0.03
N GLU A 22 -27.28 16.65 -0.03
CA GLU A 22 -27.71 15.29 0.34
C GLU A 22 -27.04 14.23 -0.54
N GLU A 23 -26.92 14.47 -1.83
CA GLU A 23 -26.21 13.58 -2.76
C GLU A 23 -24.71 13.51 -2.45
N LYS A 24 -24.05 14.64 -2.14
CA LYS A 24 -22.64 14.66 -1.73
C LYS A 24 -22.40 13.92 -0.42
N VAL A 25 -23.29 14.09 0.56
CA VAL A 25 -23.22 13.36 1.84
C VAL A 25 -23.39 11.86 1.60
N LEU A 26 -24.35 11.47 0.76
CA LEU A 26 -24.56 10.08 0.40
C LEU A 26 -23.35 9.44 -0.27
N ASP A 27 -22.73 10.15 -1.22
CA ASP A 27 -21.49 9.69 -1.88
C ASP A 27 -20.35 9.49 -0.89
N GLN A 28 -20.17 10.43 0.05
CA GLN A 28 -19.17 10.29 1.11
C GLN A 28 -19.43 9.08 2.03
N MET A 29 -20.69 8.86 2.41
CA MET A 29 -21.09 7.71 3.23
C MET A 29 -20.82 6.39 2.49
N LYS A 30 -21.16 6.29 1.20
CA LYS A 30 -20.89 5.12 0.37
C LYS A 30 -19.39 4.86 0.23
N LYS A 31 -18.60 5.90 0.04
CA LYS A 31 -17.11 5.78 0.03
C LYS A 31 -16.54 5.35 1.37
N ALA A 32 -17.08 5.85 2.48
CA ALA A 32 -16.71 5.41 3.82
C ALA A 32 -17.04 3.93 4.03
N ARG A 33 -18.26 3.50 3.61
CA ARG A 33 -18.69 2.10 3.69
C ARG A 33 -17.80 1.15 2.89
N GLN A 34 -17.36 1.54 1.70
CA GLN A 34 -16.44 0.75 0.87
C GLN A 34 -15.06 0.53 1.51
N LYS A 35 -14.62 1.47 2.36
CA LYS A 35 -13.34 1.36 3.08
C LYS A 35 -13.39 0.45 4.31
N VAL A 36 -14.57 0.08 4.77
CA VAL A 36 -14.71 -0.82 5.93
C VAL A 36 -14.42 -2.25 5.50
N ASP A 37 -13.31 -2.81 6.01
CA ASP A 37 -12.94 -4.19 5.76
C ASP A 37 -13.82 -5.13 6.59
N THR A 38 -14.71 -5.83 5.91
CA THR A 38 -15.61 -6.83 6.48
C THR A 38 -15.17 -8.26 6.19
N GLN A 39 -13.92 -8.47 5.70
CA GLN A 39 -13.40 -9.81 5.48
C GLN A 39 -12.82 -10.36 6.78
N LYS A 40 -13.16 -11.61 7.06
CA LYS A 40 -12.62 -12.32 8.21
C LYS A 40 -11.20 -12.81 7.91
N HIS A 41 -10.21 -12.12 8.46
CA HIS A 41 -8.81 -12.54 8.36
C HIS A 41 -8.53 -13.64 9.39
N VAL A 42 -8.34 -14.87 8.91
CA VAL A 42 -7.98 -16.01 9.75
C VAL A 42 -6.47 -15.94 10.06
N ILE A 43 -6.12 -15.92 11.34
CA ILE A 43 -4.72 -16.02 11.77
C ILE A 43 -4.36 -17.51 11.82
N SER A 44 -3.33 -17.90 11.07
CA SER A 44 -2.81 -19.26 11.14
C SER A 44 -2.14 -19.52 12.48
N GLU A 45 -2.37 -20.70 13.02
CA GLU A 45 -1.70 -21.14 14.24
C GLU A 45 -0.17 -21.20 14.03
N PRO A 46 0.64 -20.80 15.04
CA PRO A 46 2.09 -20.88 14.96
C PRO A 46 2.55 -22.30 14.66
N VAL A 47 3.37 -22.47 13.63
CA VAL A 47 3.88 -23.77 13.23
C VAL A 47 5.06 -24.15 14.10
N LYS A 48 5.02 -25.35 14.68
CA LYS A 48 6.12 -25.88 15.51
C LYS A 48 7.44 -25.87 14.73
N PRO A 49 8.48 -25.22 15.21
CA PRO A 49 9.76 -25.13 14.50
C PRO A 49 10.41 -26.49 14.36
N ARG A 50 11.02 -26.72 13.22
CA ARG A 50 11.78 -27.94 12.96
C ARG A 50 13.09 -27.84 13.73
N ARG A 51 13.33 -28.81 14.64
CA ARG A 51 14.58 -28.87 15.42
C ARG A 51 15.76 -29.08 14.48
N LYS A 52 16.84 -28.33 14.70
CA LYS A 52 18.11 -28.58 14.01
C LYS A 52 18.67 -29.91 14.50
N SER A 53 19.09 -30.78 13.57
CA SER A 53 19.80 -32.02 13.89
C SER A 53 21.31 -31.74 14.00
N LEU A 54 21.98 -32.48 14.85
CA LEU A 54 23.45 -32.45 14.96
C LEU A 54 24.10 -32.71 13.61
N PHE A 55 23.56 -33.64 12.83
CA PHE A 55 24.08 -34.01 11.52
C PHE A 55 24.02 -32.82 10.50
N SER A 56 22.94 -32.05 10.52
CA SER A 56 22.83 -30.87 9.64
C SER A 56 23.77 -29.73 10.03
N SER A 57 24.09 -29.61 11.33
CA SER A 57 25.08 -28.66 11.84
C SER A 57 26.50 -29.06 11.43
N LEU A 58 26.85 -30.34 11.64
CA LEU A 58 28.13 -30.88 11.23
C LEU A 58 28.40 -30.78 9.73
N ILE A 59 27.38 -31.02 8.88
CA ILE A 59 27.53 -30.90 7.42
C ILE A 59 27.72 -29.43 7.02
N LYS A 60 27.05 -28.48 7.65
CA LYS A 60 27.18 -27.05 7.32
C LYS A 60 28.59 -26.53 7.61
N GLU A 61 29.23 -27.06 8.65
CA GLU A 61 30.60 -26.70 9.04
C GLU A 61 31.64 -27.68 8.49
N TRP A 62 31.22 -28.65 7.66
CA TRP A 62 32.08 -29.69 7.04
C TRP A 62 33.29 -29.08 6.29
N GLY A 63 33.17 -27.85 5.77
CA GLY A 63 34.28 -27.15 5.12
C GLY A 63 35.48 -26.96 6.06
N TRP A 64 35.24 -26.60 7.31
CA TRP A 64 36.31 -26.48 8.32
C TRP A 64 36.82 -27.86 8.79
N PHE A 65 35.92 -28.83 8.93
CA PHE A 65 36.25 -30.21 9.32
C PHE A 65 37.05 -30.90 8.21
N CYS A 66 36.67 -30.71 6.92
CA CYS A 66 37.44 -31.19 5.77
C CYS A 66 38.83 -30.54 5.67
N GLY A 67 38.95 -29.27 6.03
CA GLY A 67 40.26 -28.59 6.09
C GLY A 67 41.18 -29.21 7.14
N GLY A 68 40.66 -29.42 8.34
CA GLY A 68 41.40 -30.10 9.41
C GLY A 68 41.75 -31.58 9.10
N LEU A 69 40.78 -32.33 8.56
CA LEU A 69 40.96 -33.72 8.13
C LEU A 69 41.93 -33.81 6.93
N PHE A 70 41.87 -32.86 6.00
CA PHE A 70 42.82 -32.80 4.86
C PHE A 70 44.24 -32.55 5.33
N ILE A 71 44.45 -31.63 6.27
CA ILE A 71 45.76 -31.37 6.87
C ILE A 71 46.21 -32.62 7.62
N ALA A 72 45.33 -33.30 8.41
CA ALA A 72 45.66 -34.53 9.07
C ALA A 72 46.09 -35.64 8.07
N ILE A 73 45.34 -35.84 6.99
CA ILE A 73 45.63 -36.84 5.97
C ILE A 73 46.94 -36.50 5.25
N VAL A 74 47.16 -35.25 4.86
CA VAL A 74 48.34 -34.79 4.13
C VAL A 74 49.62 -34.94 5.00
N VAL A 75 49.51 -34.80 6.29
CA VAL A 75 50.62 -34.93 7.22
C VAL A 75 50.81 -36.37 7.67
N PHE A 76 49.73 -37.10 8.03
CA PHE A 76 49.78 -38.42 8.62
C PHE A 76 49.99 -39.57 7.63
N VAL A 77 49.39 -39.48 6.41
CA VAL A 77 49.52 -40.56 5.43
C VAL A 77 50.96 -40.68 4.91
N PRO A 78 51.65 -39.60 4.55
CA PRO A 78 53.09 -39.69 4.19
C PRO A 78 53.93 -40.16 5.35
N MET A 79 53.64 -39.73 6.57
CA MET A 79 54.37 -40.12 7.76
C MET A 79 54.19 -41.63 8.07
N LEU A 80 52.96 -42.15 7.93
CA LEU A 80 52.65 -43.56 8.08
C LEU A 80 53.34 -44.39 6.96
N VAL A 81 53.31 -43.92 5.72
CA VAL A 81 53.97 -44.58 4.59
C VAL A 81 55.47 -44.61 4.80
N LEU A 82 56.06 -43.52 5.30
CA LEU A 82 57.50 -43.44 5.58
C LEU A 82 57.91 -44.40 6.73
N THR A 83 57.06 -44.50 7.81
CA THR A 83 57.35 -45.44 8.90
C THR A 83 57.22 -46.91 8.46
N LEU A 84 56.26 -47.23 7.58
CA LEU A 84 56.12 -48.56 7.00
C LEU A 84 57.24 -48.90 6.02
N ALA A 85 57.70 -47.91 5.23
CA ALA A 85 58.81 -48.07 4.28
C ALA A 85 60.15 -48.33 5.01
N GLU A 86 60.32 -47.70 6.18
CA GLU A 86 61.45 -47.93 7.06
C GLU A 86 61.45 -49.35 7.71
N GLU A 87 60.23 -49.82 8.11
CA GLU A 87 60.06 -51.18 8.66
C GLU A 87 60.30 -52.28 7.62
N ILE A 88 60.06 -52.02 6.34
CA ILE A 88 60.29 -52.95 5.21
C ILE A 88 61.74 -52.86 4.65
N GLY A 89 62.54 -51.92 5.14
CA GLY A 89 63.94 -51.74 4.71
C GLY A 89 64.10 -51.16 3.29
N MET A 90 63.08 -50.53 2.75
CA MET A 90 63.07 -49.98 1.39
C MET A 90 63.69 -48.58 1.26
N VAL A 91 63.86 -47.82 2.33
CA VAL A 91 64.41 -46.46 2.32
C VAL A 91 65.10 -46.17 3.64
N ASP A 92 66.42 -45.86 3.56
CA ASP A 92 67.20 -45.40 4.72
C ASP A 92 67.02 -43.87 4.87
N LEU A 93 65.91 -43.45 5.43
CA LEU A 93 65.56 -42.06 5.68
C LEU A 93 65.82 -41.65 7.15
N ALA A 94 66.61 -42.44 7.85
CA ALA A 94 66.92 -42.27 9.27
C ALA A 94 67.52 -40.89 9.64
N PRO A 95 68.25 -40.16 8.80
CA PRO A 95 68.80 -38.86 9.23
C PRO A 95 67.84 -37.69 9.13
N MET A 96 66.68 -37.76 8.42
CA MET A 96 65.84 -36.61 8.17
C MET A 96 64.56 -36.52 9.01
N LEU A 97 64.11 -37.65 9.56
CA LEU A 97 62.90 -37.70 10.38
C LEU A 97 63.13 -38.54 11.61
N SER A 98 63.94 -38.09 12.54
CA SER A 98 64.07 -38.67 13.89
C SER A 98 62.82 -38.38 14.74
N LEU A 99 61.60 -38.69 14.24
CA LEU A 99 60.42 -38.79 15.03
C LEU A 99 60.34 -40.21 15.59
N ASP A 100 60.93 -40.39 16.77
CA ASP A 100 60.83 -41.59 17.57
C ASP A 100 59.37 -42.09 17.58
N LYS A 101 59.11 -43.43 17.50
CA LYS A 101 57.76 -44.03 17.50
C LYS A 101 56.87 -43.51 18.61
N LYS A 102 57.44 -42.88 19.62
CA LYS A 102 56.72 -42.17 20.69
C LYS A 102 56.23 -40.75 20.32
N GLY A 103 56.72 -40.15 19.23
CA GLY A 103 56.40 -38.72 18.88
C GLY A 103 55.01 -38.50 18.27
N TYR A 104 54.37 -39.50 17.61
CA TYR A 104 53.05 -39.34 17.04
C TYR A 104 51.90 -39.67 18.00
N ILE A 105 52.17 -40.34 19.14
CA ILE A 105 51.13 -40.54 20.16
C ILE A 105 50.59 -39.22 20.73
N PRO A 106 51.44 -38.25 21.15
CA PRO A 106 50.93 -36.95 21.62
C PRO A 106 50.21 -36.18 20.51
N LEU A 107 50.61 -36.31 19.24
CA LEU A 107 49.94 -35.65 18.12
C LEU A 107 48.53 -36.23 17.87
N LEU A 108 48.37 -37.56 17.93
CA LEU A 108 47.08 -38.23 17.86
C LEU A 108 46.16 -37.81 19.01
N ILE A 109 46.72 -37.64 20.21
CA ILE A 109 45.95 -37.17 21.39
C ILE A 109 45.48 -35.73 21.15
N ILE A 110 46.31 -34.84 20.60
CA ILE A 110 45.98 -33.45 20.28
C ILE A 110 44.84 -33.40 19.26
N VAL A 111 44.96 -34.13 18.16
CA VAL A 111 43.91 -34.20 17.12
C VAL A 111 42.63 -34.78 17.65
N GLY A 112 42.70 -35.83 18.49
CA GLY A 112 41.54 -36.42 19.15
C GLY A 112 40.85 -35.47 20.11
N LEU A 113 41.63 -34.65 20.84
CA LEU A 113 41.12 -33.58 21.70
C LEU A 113 40.43 -32.48 20.91
N ASP A 114 41.01 -32.03 19.80
CA ASP A 114 40.42 -31.01 18.94
C ASP A 114 39.06 -31.46 18.36
N VAL A 115 38.99 -32.69 17.85
CA VAL A 115 37.74 -33.28 17.37
C VAL A 115 36.70 -33.37 18.49
N PHE A 116 37.13 -33.81 19.70
CA PHE A 116 36.25 -33.90 20.83
C PHE A 116 35.70 -32.56 21.29
N VAL A 117 36.55 -31.53 21.38
CA VAL A 117 36.16 -30.16 21.72
C VAL A 117 35.22 -29.60 20.66
N TYR A 118 35.49 -29.81 19.37
CA TYR A 118 34.61 -29.44 18.28
C TYR A 118 33.23 -30.09 18.39
N LEU A 119 33.13 -31.36 18.67
CA LEU A 119 31.86 -32.05 18.90
C LEU A 119 31.09 -31.47 20.07
N LEU A 120 31.77 -31.18 21.18
CA LEU A 120 31.13 -30.54 22.34
C LEU A 120 30.56 -29.18 22.03
N ILE A 121 31.32 -28.34 21.28
CA ILE A 121 30.85 -27.01 20.84
C ILE A 121 29.64 -27.15 19.91
N SER A 122 29.69 -28.07 18.95
CA SER A 122 28.57 -28.30 18.01
C SER A 122 27.32 -28.79 18.72
N ILE A 123 27.44 -29.68 19.72
CA ILE A 123 26.30 -30.13 20.54
C ILE A 123 25.71 -28.97 21.34
N SER A 124 26.56 -28.15 21.95
CA SER A 124 26.14 -26.97 22.72
C SER A 124 25.40 -25.99 21.85
N ASP A 125 25.91 -25.69 20.65
CA ASP A 125 25.32 -24.72 19.72
C ASP A 125 23.96 -25.20 19.21
N VAL A 126 23.85 -26.47 18.81
CA VAL A 126 22.57 -27.07 18.42
C VAL A 126 21.56 -27.07 19.57
N SER A 127 22.01 -27.38 20.78
CA SER A 127 21.16 -27.38 21.99
C SER A 127 20.62 -25.93 22.24
N ASN A 128 21.51 -24.96 22.28
CA ASN A 128 21.16 -23.53 22.48
C ASN A 128 20.21 -23.01 21.40
N THR A 129 20.47 -23.36 20.13
CA THR A 129 19.59 -22.97 19.03
C THR A 129 18.21 -23.59 19.17
N ASN A 130 18.12 -24.87 19.49
CA ASN A 130 16.86 -25.57 19.66
C ASN A 130 16.07 -25.06 20.89
N GLN A 131 16.77 -24.67 21.97
CA GLN A 131 16.14 -24.01 23.11
C GLN A 131 15.54 -22.67 22.71
N LYS A 132 16.29 -21.79 22.02
CA LYS A 132 15.79 -20.51 21.54
C LYS A 132 14.56 -20.67 20.65
N LEU A 133 14.61 -21.56 19.67
CA LEU A 133 13.47 -21.87 18.80
C LEU A 133 12.24 -22.35 19.59
N THR A 134 12.45 -23.13 20.61
CA THR A 134 11.35 -23.64 21.46
C THR A 134 10.75 -22.54 22.33
N GLU A 135 11.59 -21.64 22.85
CA GLU A 135 11.13 -20.47 23.62
C GLU A 135 10.37 -19.46 22.77
N GLU A 136 10.87 -19.17 21.57
CA GLU A 136 10.18 -18.31 20.61
C GLU A 136 8.81 -18.89 20.26
N TYR A 137 8.74 -20.14 19.91
CA TYR A 137 7.48 -20.84 19.63
C TYR A 137 6.51 -20.79 20.82
N ARG A 138 7.00 -20.98 22.05
CA ARG A 138 6.18 -20.87 23.26
C ARG A 138 5.63 -19.46 23.45
N LYS A 139 6.45 -18.44 23.20
CA LYS A 139 6.02 -17.03 23.28
C LYS A 139 4.97 -16.70 22.22
N GLU A 140 5.16 -17.18 20.99
CA GLU A 140 4.17 -17.01 19.92
C GLU A 140 2.86 -17.75 20.23
N LEU A 141 2.96 -18.99 20.72
CA LEU A 141 1.79 -19.79 21.09
C LEU A 141 1.02 -19.15 22.27
N ALA A 142 1.72 -18.57 23.23
CA ALA A 142 1.10 -17.87 24.36
C ALA A 142 0.38 -16.58 23.92
N ARG A 143 0.88 -15.87 22.89
CA ARG A 143 0.27 -14.67 22.33
C ARG A 143 -0.86 -14.96 21.33
N TYR A 144 -0.87 -16.15 20.75
CA TYR A 144 -1.82 -16.53 19.72
C TYR A 144 -3.29 -16.32 20.13
N PRO A 145 -3.76 -16.81 21.31
CA PRO A 145 -5.16 -16.63 21.70
C PRO A 145 -5.55 -15.16 21.85
N GLU A 146 -4.68 -14.32 22.38
CA GLU A 146 -4.90 -12.88 22.49
C GLU A 146 -5.00 -12.22 21.10
N LEU A 147 -4.11 -12.58 20.17
CA LEU A 147 -4.15 -12.10 18.80
C LEU A 147 -5.44 -12.50 18.09
N VAL A 148 -5.89 -13.74 18.26
CA VAL A 148 -7.17 -14.22 17.70
C VAL A 148 -8.34 -13.46 18.30
N GLN A 149 -8.37 -13.29 19.62
CA GLN A 149 -9.43 -12.55 20.31
C GLN A 149 -9.48 -11.08 19.86
N ASN A 150 -8.33 -10.43 19.78
CA ASN A 150 -8.22 -9.03 19.33
C ASN A 150 -8.68 -8.87 17.88
N LYS A 151 -8.32 -9.79 17.01
CA LYS A 151 -8.77 -9.80 15.60
C LYS A 151 -10.27 -10.05 15.48
N GLU A 152 -10.81 -11.01 16.22
CA GLU A 152 -12.26 -11.26 16.25
C GLU A 152 -13.01 -10.04 16.77
N ALA A 153 -12.53 -9.41 17.86
CA ALA A 153 -13.15 -8.19 18.39
C ALA A 153 -13.05 -7.00 17.39
N SER A 154 -11.97 -6.89 16.62
CA SER A 154 -11.83 -5.87 15.57
C SER A 154 -12.77 -6.13 14.41
N TYR A 155 -12.92 -7.38 14.00
CA TYR A 155 -13.86 -7.81 12.96
C TYR A 155 -15.31 -7.53 13.34
N GLN A 156 -15.69 -7.88 14.57
CA GLN A 156 -17.05 -7.61 15.09
C GLN A 156 -17.34 -6.10 15.19
N ARG A 157 -16.35 -5.28 15.52
CA ARG A 157 -16.47 -3.82 15.48
C ARG A 157 -16.65 -3.30 14.06
N ALA A 158 -15.90 -3.82 13.10
CA ALA A 158 -16.03 -3.45 11.69
C ALA A 158 -17.41 -3.83 11.13
N LEU A 159 -17.94 -5.00 11.46
CA LEU A 159 -19.29 -5.42 11.06
C LEU A 159 -20.36 -4.47 11.60
N ARG A 160 -20.35 -4.17 12.91
CA ARG A 160 -21.32 -3.25 13.53
C ARG A 160 -21.23 -1.85 12.92
N TYR A 161 -20.02 -1.38 12.62
CA TYR A 161 -19.83 -0.09 11.97
C TYR A 161 -20.35 -0.10 10.52
N ALA A 162 -20.16 -1.20 9.79
CA ALA A 162 -20.70 -1.39 8.46
C ALA A 162 -22.25 -1.36 8.47
N GLU A 163 -22.88 -2.11 9.38
CA GLU A 163 -24.35 -2.12 9.54
C GLU A 163 -24.89 -0.72 9.89
N TYR A 164 -24.21 -0.02 10.78
CA TYR A 164 -24.57 1.36 11.12
C TYR A 164 -24.50 2.29 9.89
N LEU A 165 -23.44 2.19 9.09
CA LEU A 165 -23.33 2.97 7.85
C LEU A 165 -24.40 2.60 6.84
N ASP A 166 -24.72 1.31 6.69
CA ASP A 166 -25.77 0.85 5.78
C ASP A 166 -27.16 1.42 6.17
N GLN A 167 -27.45 1.51 7.46
CA GLN A 167 -28.69 2.15 7.96
C GLN A 167 -28.70 3.66 7.66
N LEU A 168 -27.59 4.36 7.90
CA LEU A 168 -27.47 5.79 7.59
C LEU A 168 -27.60 6.06 6.09
N ILE A 169 -26.98 5.23 5.25
CA ILE A 169 -27.09 5.32 3.78
C ILE A 169 -28.54 5.18 3.36
N ALA A 170 -29.27 4.18 3.87
CA ALA A 170 -30.67 3.97 3.55
C ALA A 170 -31.55 5.16 3.97
N GLN A 171 -31.31 5.75 5.16
CA GLN A 171 -32.01 6.95 5.60
C GLN A 171 -31.72 8.16 4.69
N GLN A 172 -30.45 8.34 4.32
CA GLN A 172 -30.04 9.44 3.45
C GLN A 172 -30.58 9.28 2.01
N GLU A 173 -30.62 8.06 1.47
CA GLU A 173 -31.23 7.76 0.18
C GLU A 173 -32.71 8.10 0.16
N LYS A 174 -33.43 7.74 1.24
CA LYS A 174 -34.85 8.11 1.39
C LYS A 174 -35.01 9.63 1.41
N LYS A 175 -34.23 10.33 2.24
CA LYS A 175 -34.29 11.79 2.35
C LYS A 175 -34.04 12.47 1.00
N LEU A 176 -33.02 12.04 0.26
CA LEU A 176 -32.72 12.54 -1.09
C LEU A 176 -33.88 12.27 -2.05
N ALA A 177 -34.52 11.09 -1.98
CA ALA A 177 -35.66 10.77 -2.80
C ALA A 177 -36.85 11.70 -2.50
N ASP A 178 -37.13 11.93 -1.22
CA ASP A 178 -38.21 12.84 -0.78
C ASP A 178 -37.93 14.29 -1.26
N THR A 179 -36.71 14.77 -1.12
CA THR A 179 -36.28 16.09 -1.62
C THR A 179 -36.42 16.21 -3.14
N ARG A 180 -35.99 15.19 -3.90
CA ARG A 180 -36.14 15.16 -5.36
C ARG A 180 -37.62 15.10 -5.78
N GLN A 181 -38.46 14.39 -5.05
CA GLN A 181 -39.91 14.40 -5.31
C GLN A 181 -40.49 15.80 -5.12
N LEU A 182 -40.17 16.47 -4.00
CA LEU A 182 -40.63 17.84 -3.74
C LEU A 182 -40.16 18.83 -4.81
N LEU A 183 -38.91 18.66 -5.29
CA LEU A 183 -38.37 19.47 -6.37
C LEU A 183 -39.12 19.21 -7.69
N GLN A 184 -39.42 17.95 -8.00
CA GLN A 184 -40.17 17.60 -9.20
C GLN A 184 -41.60 18.18 -9.13
N GLU A 185 -42.28 18.05 -7.99
CA GLU A 185 -43.60 18.66 -7.76
C GLU A 185 -43.56 20.19 -7.93
N ALA A 186 -42.47 20.83 -7.49
CA ALA A 186 -42.29 22.26 -7.69
C ALA A 186 -42.12 22.61 -9.18
N TYR A 187 -41.36 21.86 -9.93
CA TYR A 187 -41.19 22.06 -11.38
C TYR A 187 -42.46 21.73 -12.18
N ASP A 188 -43.27 20.77 -11.74
CA ASP A 188 -44.52 20.37 -12.41
C ASP A 188 -45.62 21.40 -12.32
N LYS A 189 -45.45 22.44 -11.48
CA LYS A 189 -46.34 23.63 -11.52
C LYS A 189 -46.27 24.39 -12.84
N GLY A 190 -45.28 24.09 -13.68
CA GLY A 190 -45.19 24.62 -15.05
C GLY A 190 -44.86 26.10 -15.17
N LEU A 191 -44.45 26.73 -14.06
CA LEU A 191 -44.13 28.18 -14.07
C LEU A 191 -42.76 28.44 -14.72
N LEU A 192 -41.88 27.47 -14.77
CA LEU A 192 -40.56 27.55 -15.39
C LEU A 192 -40.51 26.64 -16.62
N TYR A 193 -39.97 27.17 -17.72
CA TYR A 193 -39.83 26.42 -18.95
C TYR A 193 -38.78 25.31 -18.81
N GLY A 194 -39.06 24.11 -19.32
CA GLY A 194 -38.29 22.89 -19.09
C GLY A 194 -36.79 23.01 -19.30
N LYS A 195 -36.34 23.76 -20.29
CA LYS A 195 -34.92 24.03 -20.60
C LYS A 195 -34.15 24.67 -19.42
N TYR A 196 -34.83 25.47 -18.59
CA TYR A 196 -34.22 26.20 -17.46
C TYR A 196 -34.44 25.56 -16.12
N ARG A 197 -34.91 24.30 -16.09
CA ARG A 197 -35.10 23.51 -14.86
C ARG A 197 -33.76 22.91 -14.41
N ASN A 198 -32.85 23.76 -14.01
CA ASN A 198 -31.58 23.38 -13.41
C ASN A 198 -31.08 24.47 -12.47
N PHE A 199 -30.25 24.09 -11.49
CA PHE A 199 -29.80 24.97 -10.43
C PHE A 199 -29.21 26.31 -10.94
N VAL A 200 -28.31 26.26 -11.93
CA VAL A 200 -27.61 27.44 -12.44
C VAL A 200 -28.60 28.42 -13.10
N ALA A 201 -29.49 27.89 -13.95
CA ALA A 201 -30.49 28.71 -14.62
C ALA A 201 -31.46 29.36 -13.63
N VAL A 202 -31.91 28.57 -12.63
CA VAL A 202 -32.86 29.07 -11.62
C VAL A 202 -32.25 30.15 -10.76
N CYS A 203 -30.99 30.00 -10.33
CA CYS A 203 -30.25 31.01 -9.58
C CYS A 203 -30.09 32.32 -10.40
N SER A 204 -29.63 32.23 -11.64
CA SER A 204 -29.44 33.40 -12.49
C SER A 204 -30.76 34.12 -12.79
N ILE A 205 -31.81 33.37 -13.11
CA ILE A 205 -33.13 33.93 -13.36
C ILE A 205 -33.69 34.64 -12.12
N CYS A 206 -33.49 34.03 -10.92
CA CYS A 206 -33.89 34.64 -9.66
C CYS A 206 -33.15 35.97 -9.44
N GLU A 207 -31.84 35.98 -9.64
CA GLU A 207 -31.00 37.18 -9.52
C GLU A 207 -31.42 38.31 -10.48
N TYR A 208 -31.75 37.98 -11.73
CA TYR A 208 -32.20 38.99 -12.70
C TYR A 208 -33.54 39.63 -12.31
N LEU A 209 -34.43 38.83 -11.73
CA LEU A 209 -35.73 39.34 -11.21
C LEU A 209 -35.56 40.15 -9.93
N GLU A 210 -34.68 39.69 -9.00
CA GLU A 210 -34.41 40.39 -7.74
C GLU A 210 -33.68 41.72 -7.97
N SER A 211 -32.72 41.76 -8.89
CA SER A 211 -31.96 42.96 -9.23
C SER A 211 -32.73 43.94 -10.08
N GLY A 212 -33.92 43.56 -10.57
CA GLY A 212 -34.72 44.39 -11.46
C GLY A 212 -34.16 44.52 -12.91
N ARG A 213 -33.21 43.65 -13.29
CA ARG A 213 -32.69 43.58 -14.67
C ARG A 213 -33.74 43.14 -15.69
N CYS A 214 -34.72 42.38 -15.20
CA CYS A 214 -35.93 42.03 -15.94
C CYS A 214 -37.16 41.98 -15.03
N SER A 215 -38.35 42.11 -15.61
CA SER A 215 -39.63 42.04 -14.87
C SER A 215 -40.45 40.78 -15.14
N GLU A 216 -40.03 40.01 -16.16
CA GLU A 216 -40.71 38.79 -16.61
C GLU A 216 -39.73 37.71 -17.07
N LEU A 217 -40.22 36.47 -17.18
CA LEU A 217 -39.40 35.35 -17.61
C LEU A 217 -39.15 35.32 -19.11
N GLY A 218 -40.18 35.53 -19.89
CA GLY A 218 -40.16 35.54 -21.37
C GLY A 218 -40.12 36.92 -21.96
N GLY A 219 -40.03 37.00 -23.29
CA GLY A 219 -39.97 38.28 -24.03
C GLY A 219 -38.55 38.71 -24.37
N PRO A 220 -38.40 39.79 -25.18
CA PRO A 220 -37.09 40.25 -25.62
C PRO A 220 -36.14 40.61 -24.48
N ASP A 221 -36.66 41.27 -23.44
CA ASP A 221 -35.90 41.67 -22.24
C ASP A 221 -36.17 40.74 -21.04
N GLY A 222 -36.68 39.55 -21.29
CA GLY A 222 -37.02 38.57 -20.26
C GLY A 222 -35.80 37.82 -19.73
N ALA A 223 -35.93 37.24 -18.51
CA ALA A 223 -34.87 36.51 -17.81
C ALA A 223 -34.29 35.38 -18.65
N TYR A 224 -35.07 34.70 -19.47
CA TYR A 224 -34.59 33.62 -20.33
C TYR A 224 -33.60 34.12 -21.39
N ASN A 225 -33.88 35.25 -22.01
CA ASN A 225 -33.00 35.86 -23.01
C ASN A 225 -31.70 36.37 -22.37
N LEU A 226 -31.79 36.99 -21.20
CA LEU A 226 -30.59 37.42 -20.46
C LEU A 226 -29.69 36.22 -20.12
N PHE A 227 -30.27 35.15 -19.62
CA PHE A 227 -29.54 33.91 -19.29
C PHE A 227 -28.83 33.30 -20.52
N GLU A 228 -29.52 33.20 -21.65
CA GLU A 228 -28.93 32.72 -22.90
C GLU A 228 -27.76 33.60 -23.40
N GLN A 229 -27.91 34.91 -23.29
CA GLN A 229 -26.86 35.85 -23.67
C GLN A 229 -25.62 35.69 -22.76
N GLU A 230 -25.81 35.61 -21.45
CA GLU A 230 -24.71 35.46 -20.51
C GLU A 230 -23.99 34.10 -20.64
N ILE A 231 -24.71 33.01 -20.87
CA ILE A 231 -24.09 31.72 -21.16
C ILE A 231 -23.24 31.76 -22.41
N ARG A 232 -23.74 32.37 -23.49
CA ARG A 232 -22.95 32.51 -24.72
C ARG A 232 -21.71 33.38 -24.51
N MET A 233 -21.83 34.45 -23.75
CA MET A 233 -20.71 35.32 -23.40
C MET A 233 -19.66 34.56 -22.56
N ASN A 234 -20.11 33.83 -21.52
CA ASN A 234 -19.22 33.02 -20.66
C ASN A 234 -18.53 31.89 -21.44
N LEU A 235 -19.22 31.25 -22.38
CA LEU A 235 -18.64 30.25 -23.27
C LEU A 235 -17.52 30.85 -24.12
N ILE A 236 -17.75 32.03 -24.71
CA ILE A 236 -16.74 32.76 -25.50
C ILE A 236 -15.53 33.12 -24.63
N ILE A 237 -15.75 33.64 -23.42
CA ILE A 237 -14.68 33.97 -22.46
C ILE A 237 -13.87 32.73 -22.10
N THR A 238 -14.54 31.58 -21.83
CA THR A 238 -13.87 30.33 -21.50
C THR A 238 -13.04 29.82 -22.68
N GLN A 239 -13.58 29.90 -23.92
CA GLN A 239 -12.83 29.50 -25.10
C GLN A 239 -11.63 30.41 -25.35
N LEU A 240 -11.75 31.72 -25.14
CA LEU A 240 -10.63 32.66 -25.23
C LEU A 240 -9.56 32.33 -24.15
N GLY A 241 -9.97 32.01 -22.94
CA GLY A 241 -9.06 31.57 -21.86
C GLY A 241 -8.25 30.33 -22.23
N LEU A 242 -8.89 29.35 -22.86
CA LEU A 242 -8.21 28.14 -23.36
C LEU A 242 -7.20 28.48 -24.47
N ILE A 243 -7.59 29.31 -25.42
CA ILE A 243 -6.69 29.76 -26.52
C ILE A 243 -5.47 30.53 -25.95
N ILE A 244 -5.67 31.40 -24.97
CA ILE A 244 -4.57 32.10 -24.30
C ILE A 244 -3.61 31.09 -23.61
N SER A 245 -4.16 30.13 -22.92
CA SER A 245 -3.34 29.07 -22.26
C SER A 245 -2.52 28.26 -23.28
N GLU A 246 -3.11 27.89 -24.42
CA GLU A 246 -2.40 27.20 -25.50
C GLU A 246 -1.30 28.07 -26.13
N LEU A 247 -1.55 29.37 -26.29
CA LEU A 247 -0.55 30.31 -26.81
C LEU A 247 0.62 30.50 -25.84
N ASP A 248 0.38 30.52 -24.54
CA ASP A 248 1.43 30.61 -23.53
C ASP A 248 2.29 29.34 -23.54
N GLU A 249 1.69 28.15 -23.66
CA GLU A 249 2.42 26.90 -23.82
C GLU A 249 3.31 26.86 -25.07
N ILE A 250 2.79 27.34 -26.20
CA ILE A 250 3.56 27.46 -27.45
C ILE A 250 4.74 28.42 -27.25
N ARG A 251 4.54 29.55 -26.59
CA ARG A 251 5.59 30.52 -26.28
C ARG A 251 6.69 29.94 -25.39
N GLU A 252 6.33 29.18 -24.36
CA GLU A 252 7.30 28.50 -23.50
C GLU A 252 8.11 27.44 -24.26
N ASN A 253 7.45 26.64 -25.11
CA ASN A 253 8.10 25.67 -25.98
C ASN A 253 9.07 26.34 -26.96
N GLN A 254 8.70 27.48 -27.56
CA GLN A 254 9.58 28.26 -28.42
C GLN A 254 10.80 28.81 -27.67
N ALA A 255 10.61 29.31 -26.44
CA ALA A 255 11.71 29.79 -25.60
C ALA A 255 12.72 28.68 -25.27
N MET A 256 12.22 27.49 -24.89
CA MET A 256 13.08 26.32 -24.66
C MET A 256 13.84 25.87 -25.90
N LEU A 257 13.21 25.94 -27.07
CA LEU A 257 13.85 25.61 -28.36
C LEU A 257 14.97 26.57 -28.71
N TYR A 258 14.74 27.87 -28.51
CA TYR A 258 15.75 28.93 -28.70
C TYR A 258 16.94 28.76 -27.76
N ASP A 259 16.68 28.40 -26.50
CA ASP A 259 17.74 28.16 -25.50
C ASP A 259 18.56 26.93 -25.86
N ALA A 260 17.92 25.83 -26.27
CA ALA A 260 18.59 24.61 -26.74
C ALA A 260 19.48 24.84 -27.95
N ILE A 261 19.00 25.62 -28.95
CA ILE A 261 19.77 26.00 -30.16
C ILE A 261 20.96 26.87 -29.77
N SER A 262 20.76 27.87 -28.92
CA SER A 262 21.83 28.77 -28.47
C SER A 262 22.92 28.06 -27.68
N THR A 263 22.53 27.08 -26.89
CA THR A 263 23.46 26.23 -26.10
C THR A 263 24.20 25.24 -27.01
N GLY A 264 23.53 24.61 -27.98
CA GLY A 264 24.12 23.77 -29.00
C GLY A 264 25.19 24.46 -29.84
N ASN A 265 24.94 25.70 -30.23
CA ASN A 265 25.89 26.52 -31.01
C ASN A 265 27.10 27.03 -30.21
N ARG A 266 27.09 26.94 -28.86
CA ARG A 266 28.23 27.26 -27.99
C ARG A 266 29.15 26.08 -27.78
N LEU A 267 28.72 24.86 -28.12
CA LEU A 267 29.46 23.61 -27.94
C LEU A 267 30.14 23.12 -29.24
N THR A 268 29.87 23.76 -30.37
CA THR A 268 30.55 23.60 -31.67
C THR A 268 31.55 24.72 -31.88
#